data_e5fe663e62140828a28d2357a36fef04
#
_entry.id   e5fe663e62140828a28d2357a36fef04
#
_cell.length_a   1.000
_cell.length_b   1.000
_cell.length_c   1.000
_cell.angle_alpha   90.00
_cell.angle_beta   90.00
_cell.angle_gamma   90.00
#
_symmetry.space_group_name_H-M   'P 1'
#
loop_
_entity.id
_entity.type
_entity.pdbx_description
1 polymer ?
#
loop_
_entity_poly.entity_id
_entity_poly.type
_entity_poly.pdbx_seq_one_letter_code
_entity_poly.pdbx_strand_id
1 'polypeptide(L)'
;MGRGKSFIQVINPSSDEGENRMNYEVVLTCAVTGAGDTTQKNPHVPVTPEEIANAAIEAAKAGASAAHIHVRDPKTGRGSRDVELFRETVDRIRSSDTDVVINLTAGMGGDWVPRDDDPSLPGPGTDMIGPEERLAHVTALLPEICSLDCGTMNFGNGNEIYISTPPYLRQMAATVQNLGVKPELEVFELGQIRFAKQMIAEGLIDEPPMFQICLGIPWGAEQSVDNMKVMKDELPANASWASFGISRMQMPMAAAAVAMGGNVRVGLEDNIYLDRGVLATNAQLVTRAREIIERMGGRILTPAEARDKLGLRKP
;
A
#
# COMPACT_ATOMS: atom_id res chain seq x y z
N MET A 1 -6.19 -31.66 50.99
CA MET A 1 -5.83 -30.27 50.68
C MET A 1 -4.78 -30.32 49.58
N GLY A 2 -5.21 -30.27 48.33
CA GLY A 2 -4.33 -30.25 47.13
C GLY A 2 -4.20 -28.81 46.65
N ARG A 3 -2.97 -28.28 46.72
CA ARG A 3 -2.66 -26.96 46.18
C ARG A 3 -2.64 -27.06 44.62
N GLY A 4 -3.60 -26.40 43.97
CA GLY A 4 -3.57 -26.21 42.54
C GLY A 4 -2.34 -25.43 42.11
N LYS A 5 -1.51 -26.02 41.28
CA LYS A 5 -0.41 -25.31 40.62
C LYS A 5 -1.00 -24.45 39.50
N SER A 6 -0.84 -23.14 39.63
CA SER A 6 -1.14 -22.18 38.57
C SER A 6 -0.22 -22.46 37.35
N PHE A 7 -0.83 -22.86 36.23
CA PHE A 7 -0.13 -22.99 34.95
C PHE A 7 -0.20 -21.63 34.19
N ILE A 8 0.43 -20.61 34.75
CA ILE A 8 0.79 -19.42 33.95
C ILE A 8 2.31 -19.54 33.75
N GLN A 9 2.70 -20.17 32.67
CA GLN A 9 4.07 -20.13 32.21
C GLN A 9 4.30 -18.75 31.60
N VAL A 10 5.08 -17.90 32.26
CA VAL A 10 5.55 -16.64 31.66
C VAL A 10 6.48 -17.03 30.53
N ILE A 11 6.01 -16.91 29.30
CA ILE A 11 6.83 -17.13 28.11
C ILE A 11 7.88 -16.02 28.07
N ASN A 12 9.15 -16.43 28.23
CA ASN A 12 10.29 -15.51 28.10
C ASN A 12 10.44 -15.12 26.62
N PRO A 13 10.37 -13.82 26.23
CA PRO A 13 10.36 -13.42 24.80
C PRO A 13 11.66 -13.69 24.06
N SER A 14 12.68 -14.24 24.68
CA SER A 14 14.04 -14.39 24.10
C SER A 14 14.37 -15.75 23.49
N SER A 15 13.41 -16.71 23.36
CA SER A 15 13.72 -18.09 22.94
C SER A 15 12.88 -18.66 21.81
N ASP A 16 12.11 -17.86 21.06
CA ASP A 16 11.39 -18.32 19.86
C ASP A 16 12.00 -17.68 18.60
N GLU A 17 13.09 -18.24 18.14
CA GLU A 17 13.61 -18.07 16.79
C GLU A 17 12.79 -18.99 15.86
N GLY A 18 11.79 -18.43 15.16
CA GLY A 18 11.09 -19.11 14.08
C GLY A 18 9.56 -19.10 14.15
N GLU A 19 8.95 -18.60 13.11
CA GLU A 19 7.55 -18.73 12.67
C GLU A 19 6.44 -18.09 13.53
N ASN A 20 5.83 -17.05 12.97
CA ASN A 20 4.62 -16.35 13.46
C ASN A 20 4.76 -15.49 14.72
N ARG A 21 5.80 -14.67 14.79
CA ARG A 21 5.87 -13.65 15.85
C ARG A 21 5.06 -12.42 15.46
N MET A 22 4.14 -11.99 16.35
CA MET A 22 3.39 -10.73 16.20
C MET A 22 4.36 -9.56 16.00
N ASN A 23 4.00 -8.61 15.12
CA ASN A 23 4.74 -7.36 14.96
C ASN A 23 4.36 -6.38 16.08
N TYR A 24 5.29 -6.07 16.95
CA TYR A 24 5.10 -5.11 18.03
C TYR A 24 5.47 -3.67 17.63
N GLU A 25 6.15 -3.49 16.50
CA GLU A 25 6.64 -2.20 15.98
C GLU A 25 6.15 -2.01 14.55
N VAL A 26 4.93 -1.47 14.43
CA VAL A 26 4.16 -1.46 13.17
C VAL A 26 4.39 -0.17 12.40
N VAL A 27 4.72 -0.28 11.12
CA VAL A 27 4.57 0.82 10.16
C VAL A 27 3.10 0.86 9.74
N LEU A 28 2.43 1.99 9.99
CA LEU A 28 1.05 2.22 9.58
C LEU A 28 1.02 3.18 8.40
N THR A 29 0.64 2.67 7.24
CA THR A 29 0.48 3.46 6.01
C THR A 29 -0.98 3.88 5.84
N CYS A 30 -1.22 5.15 5.50
CA CYS A 30 -2.53 5.64 5.07
C CYS A 30 -2.57 5.83 3.55
N ALA A 31 -3.40 5.06 2.84
CA ALA A 31 -3.69 5.24 1.43
C ALA A 31 -4.86 6.22 1.26
N VAL A 32 -4.54 7.50 0.93
CA VAL A 32 -5.43 8.63 1.21
C VAL A 32 -6.57 8.80 0.22
N THR A 33 -6.42 8.41 -1.06
CA THR A 33 -7.44 8.69 -2.08
C THR A 33 -7.62 7.62 -3.15
N GLY A 34 -6.53 6.98 -3.64
CA GLY A 34 -6.59 6.01 -4.75
C GLY A 34 -7.03 6.62 -6.09
N ALA A 35 -7.16 5.76 -7.11
CA ALA A 35 -7.67 6.13 -8.44
C ALA A 35 -9.13 5.70 -8.67
N GLY A 36 -9.69 4.84 -7.81
CA GLY A 36 -11.01 4.26 -7.96
C GLY A 36 -12.16 5.28 -7.94
N ASP A 37 -13.33 4.87 -8.46
CA ASP A 37 -14.55 5.68 -8.50
C ASP A 37 -15.27 5.70 -7.15
N THR A 38 -14.65 6.37 -6.17
CA THR A 38 -15.13 6.46 -4.78
C THR A 38 -15.57 7.87 -4.37
N THR A 39 -15.17 8.90 -5.11
CA THR A 39 -15.44 10.31 -4.78
C THR A 39 -16.93 10.64 -4.71
N GLN A 40 -17.75 9.97 -5.53
CA GLN A 40 -19.21 10.14 -5.51
C GLN A 40 -19.87 9.35 -4.35
N LYS A 41 -19.16 8.41 -3.73
CA LYS A 41 -19.68 7.52 -2.68
C LYS A 41 -19.35 8.03 -1.28
N ASN A 42 -18.25 8.75 -1.13
CA ASN A 42 -17.84 9.36 0.13
C ASN A 42 -17.23 10.76 -0.14
N PRO A 43 -17.86 11.85 0.35
CA PRO A 43 -17.37 13.21 0.15
C PRO A 43 -16.05 13.52 0.87
N HIS A 44 -15.57 12.62 1.73
CA HIS A 44 -14.28 12.77 2.42
C HIS A 44 -13.11 12.19 1.62
N VAL A 45 -13.35 11.56 0.46
CA VAL A 45 -12.28 11.16 -0.45
C VAL A 45 -11.67 12.41 -1.09
N PRO A 46 -10.40 12.74 -0.81
CA PRO A 46 -9.81 13.98 -1.27
C PRO A 46 -9.53 13.94 -2.78
N VAL A 47 -9.72 15.06 -3.46
CA VAL A 47 -9.63 15.22 -4.92
C VAL A 47 -8.54 16.20 -5.33
N THR A 48 -8.53 17.39 -4.74
CA THR A 48 -7.54 18.43 -5.07
C THR A 48 -6.19 18.15 -4.42
N PRO A 49 -5.06 18.65 -4.96
CA PRO A 49 -3.76 18.54 -4.32
C PRO A 49 -3.75 19.04 -2.86
N GLU A 50 -4.47 20.11 -2.58
CA GLU A 50 -4.62 20.63 -1.23
C GLU A 50 -5.36 19.66 -0.30
N GLU A 51 -6.49 19.11 -0.75
CA GLU A 51 -7.26 18.12 0.03
C GLU A 51 -6.45 16.85 0.27
N ILE A 52 -5.72 16.36 -0.75
CA ILE A 52 -4.88 15.15 -0.66
C ILE A 52 -3.73 15.38 0.33
N ALA A 53 -3.04 16.52 0.23
CA ALA A 53 -1.98 16.87 1.17
C ALA A 53 -2.49 17.01 2.60
N ASN A 54 -3.61 17.70 2.81
CA ASN A 54 -4.24 17.84 4.12
C ASN A 54 -4.65 16.47 4.69
N ALA A 55 -5.21 15.57 3.87
CA ALA A 55 -5.57 14.22 4.29
C ALA A 55 -4.35 13.40 4.73
N ALA A 56 -3.22 13.53 4.03
CA ALA A 56 -1.96 12.89 4.42
C ALA A 56 -1.42 13.45 5.75
N ILE A 57 -1.46 14.78 5.93
CA ILE A 57 -1.04 15.46 7.16
C ILE A 57 -1.94 15.07 8.35
N GLU A 58 -3.26 15.03 8.15
CA GLU A 58 -4.20 14.61 9.19
C GLU A 58 -4.04 13.14 9.55
N ALA A 59 -3.78 12.26 8.57
CA ALA A 59 -3.47 10.86 8.80
C ALA A 59 -2.20 10.70 9.63
N ALA A 60 -1.14 11.45 9.33
CA ALA A 60 0.10 11.46 10.11
C ALA A 60 -0.14 11.94 11.55
N LYS A 61 -0.89 13.03 11.75
CA LYS A 61 -1.30 13.53 13.09
C LYS A 61 -2.14 12.50 13.85
N ALA A 62 -2.93 11.67 13.15
CA ALA A 62 -3.69 10.56 13.75
C ALA A 62 -2.81 9.35 14.11
N GLY A 63 -1.56 9.30 13.62
CA GLY A 63 -0.57 8.27 13.94
C GLY A 63 -0.06 7.44 12.76
N ALA A 64 -0.36 7.80 11.51
CA ALA A 64 0.23 7.11 10.36
C ALA A 64 1.73 7.42 10.25
N SER A 65 2.54 6.39 9.97
CA SER A 65 3.98 6.53 9.69
C SER A 65 4.23 7.00 8.26
N ALA A 66 3.39 6.55 7.33
CA ALA A 66 3.52 6.80 5.89
C ALA A 66 2.16 7.17 5.27
N ALA A 67 2.21 7.93 4.17
CA ALA A 67 1.05 8.22 3.33
C ALA A 67 1.31 7.70 1.91
N HIS A 68 0.43 6.83 1.42
CA HIS A 68 0.38 6.39 0.03
C HIS A 68 -0.53 7.32 -0.77
N ILE A 69 -0.02 7.84 -1.87
CA ILE A 69 -0.59 8.99 -2.55
C ILE A 69 -0.80 8.69 -4.04
N HIS A 70 -2.05 8.81 -4.47
CA HIS A 70 -2.47 9.09 -5.81
C HIS A 70 -2.83 10.58 -5.93
N VAL A 71 -2.95 11.08 -7.15
CA VAL A 71 -3.56 12.39 -7.43
C VAL A 71 -4.74 12.24 -8.35
N ARG A 72 -5.63 13.22 -8.32
CA ARG A 72 -6.85 13.25 -9.14
C ARG A 72 -6.93 14.54 -9.93
N ASP A 73 -7.56 14.47 -11.08
CA ASP A 73 -7.96 15.68 -11.82
C ASP A 73 -9.00 16.45 -10.99
N PRO A 74 -8.71 17.69 -10.57
CA PRO A 74 -9.62 18.46 -9.72
C PRO A 74 -10.98 18.78 -10.35
N LYS A 75 -11.08 18.71 -11.68
CA LYS A 75 -12.32 19.02 -12.41
C LYS A 75 -13.26 17.82 -12.51
N THR A 76 -12.67 16.61 -12.64
CA THR A 76 -13.44 15.39 -12.91
C THR A 76 -13.47 14.43 -11.72
N GLY A 77 -12.55 14.56 -10.76
CA GLY A 77 -12.36 13.64 -9.66
C GLY A 77 -11.72 12.31 -10.06
N ARG A 78 -11.38 12.10 -11.33
CA ARG A 78 -10.73 10.86 -11.81
C ARG A 78 -9.27 10.84 -11.44
N GLY A 79 -8.71 9.65 -11.28
CA GLY A 79 -7.27 9.46 -11.11
C GLY A 79 -6.47 10.19 -12.22
N SER A 80 -5.31 10.72 -11.85
CA SER A 80 -4.44 11.47 -12.76
C SER A 80 -2.98 11.05 -12.59
N ARG A 81 -2.19 11.21 -13.65
CA ARG A 81 -0.73 11.01 -13.67
C ARG A 81 0.03 12.34 -13.85
N ASP A 82 -0.68 13.46 -13.79
CA ASP A 82 -0.10 14.78 -13.98
C ASP A 82 0.98 15.05 -12.91
N VAL A 83 2.20 15.25 -13.36
CA VAL A 83 3.37 15.49 -12.51
C VAL A 83 3.22 16.74 -11.65
N GLU A 84 2.54 17.77 -12.16
CA GLU A 84 2.35 19.02 -11.41
C GLU A 84 1.33 18.87 -10.27
N LEU A 85 0.31 18.02 -10.44
CA LEU A 85 -0.60 17.68 -9.33
C LEU A 85 0.13 16.91 -8.23
N PHE A 86 1.01 15.96 -8.59
CA PHE A 86 1.87 15.29 -7.63
C PHE A 86 2.83 16.28 -6.96
N ARG A 87 3.45 17.17 -7.73
CA ARG A 87 4.37 18.20 -7.21
C ARG A 87 3.69 19.07 -6.17
N GLU A 88 2.54 19.64 -6.51
CA GLU A 88 1.80 20.50 -5.59
C GLU A 88 1.44 19.75 -4.29
N THR A 89 0.98 18.50 -4.40
CA THR A 89 0.65 17.67 -3.24
C THR A 89 1.88 17.43 -2.35
N VAL A 90 3.00 16.99 -2.95
CA VAL A 90 4.24 16.69 -2.23
C VAL A 90 4.84 17.95 -1.59
N ASP A 91 4.85 19.07 -2.31
CA ASP A 91 5.39 20.35 -1.80
C ASP A 91 4.58 20.85 -0.61
N ARG A 92 3.25 20.70 -0.63
CA ARG A 92 2.37 21.04 0.50
C ARG A 92 2.67 20.18 1.72
N ILE A 93 2.88 18.87 1.55
CA ILE A 93 3.23 17.96 2.65
C ILE A 93 4.60 18.31 3.20
N ARG A 94 5.62 18.45 2.35
CA ARG A 94 7.01 18.77 2.74
C ARG A 94 7.15 20.13 3.39
N SER A 95 6.28 21.09 3.06
CA SER A 95 6.28 22.43 3.64
C SER A 95 5.51 22.51 4.95
N SER A 96 4.84 21.46 5.37
CA SER A 96 4.10 21.41 6.64
C SER A 96 5.07 21.15 7.82
N ASP A 97 4.56 21.37 9.03
CA ASP A 97 5.24 21.04 10.29
C ASP A 97 5.12 19.55 10.68
N THR A 98 4.49 18.76 9.82
CA THR A 98 4.16 17.36 10.10
C THR A 98 5.05 16.44 9.28
N ASP A 99 5.83 15.58 9.94
CA ASP A 99 6.63 14.56 9.28
C ASP A 99 5.75 13.35 8.89
N VAL A 100 5.95 12.84 7.68
CA VAL A 100 5.33 11.61 7.17
C VAL A 100 6.18 11.04 6.02
N VAL A 101 6.35 9.73 5.98
CA VAL A 101 6.99 9.06 4.84
C VAL A 101 6.08 9.16 3.61
N ILE A 102 6.63 9.64 2.49
CA ILE A 102 5.88 9.80 1.24
C ILE A 102 6.08 8.57 0.35
N ASN A 103 4.97 7.91 0.04
CA ASN A 103 4.87 6.80 -0.91
C ASN A 103 4.02 7.24 -2.10
N LEU A 104 4.61 7.39 -3.29
CA LEU A 104 3.87 7.74 -4.51
C LEU A 104 3.57 6.48 -5.32
N THR A 105 2.32 6.37 -5.78
CA THR A 105 1.93 5.26 -6.68
C THR A 105 2.66 5.33 -8.02
N ALA A 106 2.99 4.19 -8.61
CA ALA A 106 3.27 4.04 -10.03
C ALA A 106 2.34 3.00 -10.71
N GLY A 107 1.23 2.66 -10.05
CA GLY A 107 0.22 1.72 -10.53
C GLY A 107 -0.55 2.25 -11.75
N MET A 108 -0.75 3.55 -11.87
CA MET A 108 -1.51 4.13 -12.98
C MET A 108 -0.76 4.07 -14.32
N GLY A 109 -1.52 3.98 -15.41
CA GLY A 109 -0.97 3.87 -16.77
C GLY A 109 -0.79 2.42 -17.21
N GLY A 110 -1.47 1.48 -16.58
CA GLY A 110 -1.50 0.07 -16.93
C GLY A 110 -2.85 -0.45 -17.43
N ASP A 111 -3.87 0.39 -17.45
CA ASP A 111 -5.23 -0.06 -17.76
C ASP A 111 -5.45 -0.21 -19.25
N TRP A 112 -5.83 -1.41 -19.65
CA TRP A 112 -6.25 -1.76 -20.99
C TRP A 112 -7.71 -2.17 -20.98
N VAL A 113 -8.52 -1.47 -21.75
CA VAL A 113 -9.93 -1.83 -22.01
C VAL A 113 -10.03 -2.23 -23.47
N PRO A 114 -10.29 -3.51 -23.80
CA PRO A 114 -10.53 -3.92 -25.18
C PRO A 114 -11.72 -3.20 -25.78
N ARG A 115 -11.65 -2.81 -27.05
CA ARG A 115 -12.79 -2.27 -27.78
C ARG A 115 -13.77 -3.38 -28.14
N ASP A 116 -15.07 -3.12 -28.05
CA ASP A 116 -16.11 -4.14 -28.25
C ASP A 116 -16.15 -4.70 -29.68
N ASP A 117 -15.85 -3.88 -30.68
CA ASP A 117 -15.87 -4.25 -32.09
C ASP A 117 -14.55 -4.88 -32.59
N ASP A 118 -13.44 -4.58 -31.91
CA ASP A 118 -12.12 -5.16 -32.19
C ASP A 118 -11.29 -5.19 -30.90
N PRO A 119 -11.21 -6.35 -30.20
CA PRO A 119 -10.51 -6.43 -28.93
C PRO A 119 -8.98 -6.27 -29.03
N SER A 120 -8.41 -6.20 -30.23
CA SER A 120 -6.99 -5.89 -30.42
C SER A 120 -6.69 -4.39 -30.34
N LEU A 121 -7.71 -3.55 -30.29
CA LEU A 121 -7.61 -2.09 -30.23
C LEU A 121 -8.05 -1.57 -28.86
N PRO A 122 -7.46 -0.42 -28.41
CA PRO A 122 -7.84 0.19 -27.15
C PRO A 122 -9.23 0.80 -27.22
N GLY A 123 -10.07 0.49 -26.25
CA GLY A 123 -11.38 1.07 -26.01
C GLY A 123 -11.35 2.24 -25.02
N PRO A 124 -12.52 2.88 -24.82
CA PRO A 124 -12.65 3.96 -23.83
C PRO A 124 -12.27 3.48 -22.42
N GLY A 125 -11.44 4.25 -21.73
CA GLY A 125 -10.94 3.90 -20.40
C GLY A 125 -9.50 3.38 -20.39
N THR A 126 -8.96 2.97 -21.55
CA THR A 126 -7.55 2.61 -21.67
C THR A 126 -6.68 3.82 -21.36
N ASP A 127 -5.74 3.66 -20.43
CA ASP A 127 -4.73 4.67 -20.08
C ASP A 127 -3.28 4.17 -20.25
N MET A 128 -3.11 2.99 -20.85
CA MET A 128 -1.83 2.28 -20.96
C MET A 128 -0.73 3.11 -21.60
N ILE A 129 0.41 3.23 -20.90
CA ILE A 129 1.61 3.95 -21.31
C ILE A 129 2.88 3.17 -20.96
N GLY A 130 4.03 3.69 -21.42
CA GLY A 130 5.33 3.09 -21.16
C GLY A 130 5.86 3.30 -19.73
N PRO A 131 6.88 2.52 -19.33
CA PRO A 131 7.47 2.58 -17.99
C PRO A 131 8.00 3.96 -17.59
N GLU A 132 8.61 4.69 -18.51
CA GLU A 132 9.17 6.02 -18.25
C GLU A 132 8.09 7.04 -17.89
N GLU A 133 6.98 7.04 -18.63
CA GLU A 133 5.86 7.94 -18.36
C GLU A 133 5.13 7.57 -17.06
N ARG A 134 5.05 6.26 -16.75
CA ARG A 134 4.50 5.79 -15.48
C ARG A 134 5.31 6.28 -14.28
N LEU A 135 6.61 6.47 -14.42
CA LEU A 135 7.52 6.93 -13.38
C LEU A 135 7.89 8.42 -13.47
N ALA A 136 7.28 9.20 -14.35
CA ALA A 136 7.67 10.60 -14.57
C ALA A 136 7.64 11.44 -13.29
N HIS A 137 6.58 11.30 -12.48
CA HIS A 137 6.43 12.00 -11.20
C HIS A 137 7.41 11.47 -10.12
N VAL A 138 7.69 10.17 -10.11
CA VAL A 138 8.68 9.57 -9.19
C VAL A 138 10.08 10.11 -9.50
N THR A 139 10.45 10.16 -10.78
CA THR A 139 11.72 10.72 -11.23
C THR A 139 11.85 12.21 -10.89
N ALA A 140 10.76 12.97 -11.03
CA ALA A 140 10.77 14.41 -10.78
C ALA A 140 10.78 14.79 -9.30
N LEU A 141 10.19 13.96 -8.42
CA LEU A 141 9.90 14.33 -7.04
C LEU A 141 10.70 13.55 -5.99
N LEU A 142 11.31 12.42 -6.39
CA LEU A 142 12.14 11.56 -5.54
C LEU A 142 11.48 11.27 -4.17
N PRO A 143 10.32 10.58 -4.15
CA PRO A 143 9.70 10.18 -2.88
C PRO A 143 10.59 9.14 -2.16
N GLU A 144 10.28 8.85 -0.91
CA GLU A 144 10.99 7.82 -0.16
C GLU A 144 10.61 6.42 -0.62
N ILE A 145 9.33 6.23 -0.99
CA ILE A 145 8.76 4.96 -1.47
C ILE A 145 7.98 5.21 -2.78
N CYS A 146 7.99 4.21 -3.64
CA CYS A 146 7.15 4.17 -4.84
C CYS A 146 6.52 2.79 -4.97
N SER A 147 5.20 2.69 -5.11
CA SER A 147 4.56 1.38 -5.30
C SER A 147 4.66 0.91 -6.75
N LEU A 148 4.88 -0.40 -6.93
CA LEU A 148 4.92 -1.10 -8.21
C LEU A 148 3.96 -2.29 -8.17
N ASP A 149 2.93 -2.28 -8.99
CA ASP A 149 1.99 -3.41 -9.13
C ASP A 149 2.65 -4.55 -9.91
N CYS A 150 2.91 -5.67 -9.23
CA CYS A 150 3.82 -6.70 -9.69
C CYS A 150 3.21 -7.74 -10.64
N GLY A 151 2.31 -7.32 -11.53
CA GLY A 151 1.83 -8.22 -12.59
C GLY A 151 0.53 -7.79 -13.25
N THR A 152 0.25 -8.46 -14.36
CA THR A 152 -0.96 -8.28 -15.14
C THR A 152 -2.11 -9.06 -14.52
N MET A 153 -3.30 -8.46 -14.43
CA MET A 153 -4.49 -9.13 -13.89
C MET A 153 -5.76 -8.53 -14.49
N ASN A 154 -6.87 -9.27 -14.42
CA ASN A 154 -8.20 -8.68 -14.62
C ASN A 154 -8.46 -7.68 -13.51
N PHE A 155 -9.09 -6.56 -13.85
CA PHE A 155 -9.35 -5.49 -12.89
C PHE A 155 -10.82 -5.07 -12.93
N GLY A 156 -11.45 -4.95 -11.76
CA GLY A 156 -12.86 -4.58 -11.69
C GLY A 156 -13.84 -5.62 -12.25
N ASN A 157 -15.08 -5.20 -12.52
CA ASN A 157 -16.16 -6.07 -13.01
C ASN A 157 -16.44 -5.91 -14.52
N GLY A 158 -15.63 -5.13 -15.24
CA GLY A 158 -15.77 -4.87 -16.67
C GLY A 158 -14.73 -5.62 -17.51
N ASN A 159 -14.43 -5.06 -18.66
CA ASN A 159 -13.43 -5.57 -19.60
C ASN A 159 -12.01 -5.05 -19.31
N GLU A 160 -11.81 -4.38 -18.19
CA GLU A 160 -10.55 -3.76 -17.82
C GLU A 160 -9.52 -4.79 -17.42
N ILE A 161 -8.31 -4.65 -17.95
CA ILE A 161 -7.14 -5.47 -17.64
C ILE A 161 -6.05 -4.52 -17.20
N TYR A 162 -5.53 -4.71 -15.99
CA TYR A 162 -4.30 -4.05 -15.58
C TYR A 162 -3.09 -4.78 -16.15
N ILE A 163 -2.24 -4.09 -16.88
CA ILE A 163 -1.08 -4.65 -17.56
C ILE A 163 0.22 -4.11 -16.96
N SER A 164 0.99 -5.01 -16.36
CA SER A 164 2.38 -4.81 -15.98
C SER A 164 3.21 -6.00 -16.47
N THR A 165 3.77 -5.87 -17.68
CA THR A 165 4.55 -6.97 -18.28
C THR A 165 5.89 -7.13 -17.57
N PRO A 166 6.50 -8.33 -17.57
CA PRO A 166 7.82 -8.55 -16.99
C PRO A 166 8.92 -7.60 -17.50
N PRO A 167 9.00 -7.24 -18.79
CA PRO A 167 9.96 -6.22 -19.25
C PRO A 167 9.69 -4.83 -18.66
N TYR A 168 8.42 -4.41 -18.56
CA TYR A 168 8.06 -3.11 -18.01
C TYR A 168 8.43 -3.02 -16.52
N LEU A 169 8.06 -4.05 -15.74
CA LEU A 169 8.40 -4.08 -14.31
C LEU A 169 9.89 -4.08 -14.05
N ARG A 170 10.68 -4.82 -14.84
CA ARG A 170 12.15 -4.78 -14.74
C ARG A 170 12.70 -3.37 -15.02
N GLN A 171 12.21 -2.71 -16.05
CA GLN A 171 12.63 -1.34 -16.37
C GLN A 171 12.22 -0.36 -15.26
N MET A 172 11.00 -0.46 -14.73
CA MET A 172 10.52 0.36 -13.63
C MET A 172 11.35 0.12 -12.36
N ALA A 173 11.57 -1.13 -11.99
CA ALA A 173 12.36 -1.50 -10.82
C ALA A 173 13.79 -0.96 -10.92
N ALA A 174 14.46 -1.15 -12.06
CA ALA A 174 15.80 -0.61 -12.30
C ALA A 174 15.84 0.92 -12.22
N THR A 175 14.84 1.61 -12.76
CA THR A 175 14.73 3.07 -12.68
C THR A 175 14.57 3.52 -11.24
N VAL A 176 13.64 2.93 -10.48
CA VAL A 176 13.37 3.26 -9.07
C VAL A 176 14.60 3.02 -8.20
N GLN A 177 15.30 1.90 -8.42
CA GLN A 177 16.57 1.57 -7.75
C GLN A 177 17.66 2.62 -8.04
N ASN A 178 17.85 3.00 -9.30
CA ASN A 178 18.83 4.02 -9.70
C ASN A 178 18.53 5.40 -9.08
N LEU A 179 17.27 5.74 -8.88
CA LEU A 179 16.85 6.97 -8.21
C LEU A 179 17.06 6.90 -6.69
N GLY A 180 17.31 5.71 -6.15
CA GLY A 180 17.42 5.46 -4.73
C GLY A 180 16.11 5.57 -3.97
N VAL A 181 15.01 5.40 -4.66
CA VAL A 181 13.67 5.30 -4.11
C VAL A 181 13.41 3.84 -3.73
N LYS A 182 12.71 3.59 -2.62
CA LYS A 182 12.38 2.22 -2.20
C LYS A 182 11.13 1.73 -2.95
N PRO A 183 11.21 0.64 -3.73
CA PRO A 183 10.01 0.07 -4.33
C PRO A 183 9.18 -0.67 -3.28
N GLU A 184 7.88 -0.37 -3.20
CA GLU A 184 6.87 -1.18 -2.53
C GLU A 184 6.25 -2.11 -3.56
N LEU A 185 6.49 -3.42 -3.42
CA LEU A 185 6.03 -4.44 -4.37
C LEU A 185 4.60 -4.82 -4.03
N GLU A 186 3.62 -4.26 -4.74
CA GLU A 186 2.22 -4.61 -4.57
C GLU A 186 1.91 -5.93 -5.29
N VAL A 187 1.44 -6.91 -4.52
CA VAL A 187 1.16 -8.26 -5.00
C VAL A 187 -0.29 -8.66 -4.67
N PHE A 188 -1.02 -9.05 -5.68
CA PHE A 188 -2.45 -9.35 -5.63
C PHE A 188 -2.73 -10.85 -5.68
N GLU A 189 -1.72 -11.66 -6.04
CA GLU A 189 -1.77 -13.11 -6.12
C GLU A 189 -0.37 -13.75 -6.06
N LEU A 190 -0.32 -15.09 -5.94
CA LEU A 190 0.93 -15.85 -5.76
C LEU A 190 1.90 -15.76 -6.96
N GLY A 191 1.38 -15.70 -8.19
CA GLY A 191 2.21 -15.58 -9.39
C GLY A 191 3.03 -14.30 -9.42
N GLN A 192 2.46 -13.21 -8.88
CA GLN A 192 3.12 -11.91 -8.78
C GLN A 192 4.24 -11.93 -7.73
N ILE A 193 4.04 -12.62 -6.60
CA ILE A 193 5.11 -12.85 -5.60
C ILE A 193 6.28 -13.59 -6.25
N ARG A 194 5.99 -14.65 -7.02
CA ARG A 194 7.02 -15.40 -7.73
C ARG A 194 7.83 -14.49 -8.66
N PHE A 195 7.18 -13.59 -9.39
CA PHE A 195 7.88 -12.67 -10.28
C PHE A 195 8.66 -11.60 -9.52
N ALA A 196 8.11 -11.05 -8.42
CA ALA A 196 8.83 -10.14 -7.54
C ALA A 196 10.11 -10.79 -6.97
N LYS A 197 10.05 -12.05 -6.53
CA LYS A 197 11.23 -12.84 -6.11
C LYS A 197 12.25 -12.99 -7.23
N GLN A 198 11.80 -13.13 -8.48
CA GLN A 198 12.70 -13.19 -9.63
C GLN A 198 13.43 -11.85 -9.85
N MET A 199 12.74 -10.70 -9.73
CA MET A 199 13.38 -9.37 -9.82
C MET A 199 14.39 -9.14 -8.68
N ILE A 200 14.12 -9.64 -7.47
CA ILE A 200 15.08 -9.62 -6.35
C ILE A 200 16.33 -10.43 -6.72
N ALA A 201 16.16 -11.65 -7.23
CA ALA A 201 17.28 -12.50 -7.63
C ALA A 201 18.10 -11.92 -8.79
N GLU A 202 17.49 -11.10 -9.64
CA GLU A 202 18.15 -10.34 -10.72
C GLU A 202 18.89 -9.08 -10.20
N GLY A 203 18.78 -8.75 -8.90
CA GLY A 203 19.43 -7.58 -8.29
C GLY A 203 18.74 -6.25 -8.60
N LEU A 204 17.46 -6.28 -9.02
CA LEU A 204 16.69 -5.08 -9.36
C LEU A 204 15.97 -4.45 -8.16
N ILE A 205 15.95 -5.13 -7.03
CA ILE A 205 15.28 -4.70 -5.79
C ILE A 205 16.29 -4.74 -4.66
N ASP A 206 16.51 -3.58 -4.01
CA ASP A 206 17.42 -3.47 -2.88
C ASP A 206 16.86 -4.13 -1.63
N GLU A 207 17.74 -4.79 -0.88
CA GLU A 207 17.43 -5.43 0.38
C GLU A 207 17.24 -4.42 1.55
N PRO A 208 16.39 -4.71 2.54
CA PRO A 208 15.38 -5.76 2.53
C PRO A 208 14.24 -5.40 1.56
N PRO A 209 13.66 -6.37 0.82
CA PRO A 209 12.55 -6.08 -0.10
C PRO A 209 11.29 -5.70 0.68
N MET A 210 10.52 -4.75 0.15
CA MET A 210 9.28 -4.29 0.75
C MET A 210 8.09 -4.77 -0.07
N PHE A 211 7.15 -5.47 0.57
CA PHE A 211 5.95 -6.01 -0.06
C PHE A 211 4.67 -5.42 0.53
N GLN A 212 3.69 -5.20 -0.34
CA GLN A 212 2.31 -4.93 0.02
C GLN A 212 1.42 -6.06 -0.49
N ILE A 213 0.86 -6.87 0.41
CA ILE A 213 -0.11 -7.92 0.08
C ILE A 213 -1.48 -7.27 -0.03
N CYS A 214 -2.02 -7.22 -1.27
CA CYS A 214 -3.27 -6.56 -1.61
C CYS A 214 -4.41 -7.58 -1.67
N LEU A 215 -5.34 -7.55 -0.70
CA LEU A 215 -6.39 -8.55 -0.60
C LEU A 215 -7.78 -7.98 -0.89
N GLY A 216 -8.52 -8.66 -1.76
CA GLY A 216 -9.90 -8.33 -2.08
C GLY A 216 -10.11 -7.41 -3.27
N ILE A 217 -9.05 -7.10 -4.01
CA ILE A 217 -9.18 -6.52 -5.34
C ILE A 217 -9.85 -7.58 -6.24
N PRO A 218 -10.90 -7.22 -7.00
CA PRO A 218 -11.60 -8.18 -7.85
C PRO A 218 -10.63 -8.97 -8.73
N TRP A 219 -10.77 -10.30 -8.68
CA TRP A 219 -9.99 -11.31 -9.41
C TRP A 219 -8.55 -11.54 -8.94
N GLY A 220 -8.07 -10.78 -7.95
CA GLY A 220 -6.91 -11.12 -7.14
C GLY A 220 -7.28 -12.07 -5.97
N ALA A 221 -6.36 -12.25 -5.02
CA ALA A 221 -6.62 -13.04 -3.81
C ALA A 221 -7.73 -12.39 -2.94
N GLU A 222 -8.67 -13.22 -2.48
CA GLU A 222 -9.72 -12.75 -1.57
C GLU A 222 -9.15 -12.29 -0.22
N GLN A 223 -9.83 -11.33 0.44
CA GLN A 223 -9.49 -10.85 1.77
C GLN A 223 -9.83 -11.90 2.83
N SER A 224 -8.92 -12.83 3.05
CA SER A 224 -9.02 -13.87 4.07
C SER A 224 -7.68 -14.05 4.79
N VAL A 225 -7.76 -14.54 6.03
CA VAL A 225 -6.56 -14.87 6.83
C VAL A 225 -5.74 -15.97 6.16
N ASP A 226 -6.41 -16.96 5.54
CA ASP A 226 -5.76 -18.05 4.86
C ASP A 226 -4.97 -17.59 3.64
N ASN A 227 -5.55 -16.71 2.80
CA ASN A 227 -4.84 -16.13 1.66
C ASN A 227 -3.68 -15.25 2.10
N MET A 228 -3.87 -14.41 3.14
CA MET A 228 -2.79 -13.63 3.71
C MET A 228 -1.63 -14.53 4.17
N LYS A 229 -1.94 -15.60 4.90
CA LYS A 229 -0.94 -16.55 5.38
C LYS A 229 -0.17 -17.20 4.24
N VAL A 230 -0.87 -17.72 3.24
CA VAL A 230 -0.23 -18.38 2.09
C VAL A 230 0.68 -17.41 1.34
N MET A 231 0.20 -16.18 1.06
CA MET A 231 1.00 -15.17 0.37
C MET A 231 2.21 -14.74 1.22
N LYS A 232 2.03 -14.51 2.52
CA LYS A 232 3.10 -14.15 3.46
C LYS A 232 4.17 -15.25 3.52
N ASP A 233 3.78 -16.53 3.57
CA ASP A 233 4.73 -17.65 3.67
C ASP A 233 5.58 -17.82 2.38
N GLU A 234 5.14 -17.27 1.26
CA GLU A 234 5.90 -17.23 0.00
C GLU A 234 6.88 -16.07 -0.12
N LEU A 235 6.83 -15.08 0.79
CA LEU A 235 7.75 -13.93 0.77
C LEU A 235 9.18 -14.36 1.18
N PRO A 236 10.21 -13.62 0.73
CA PRO A 236 11.56 -13.79 1.28
C PRO A 236 11.58 -13.61 2.81
N ALA A 237 12.38 -14.39 3.51
CA ALA A 237 12.43 -14.39 4.98
C ALA A 237 12.79 -13.03 5.61
N ASN A 238 13.55 -12.21 4.88
CA ASN A 238 13.95 -10.87 5.30
C ASN A 238 13.06 -9.76 4.75
N ALA A 239 11.94 -10.09 4.10
CA ALA A 239 11.03 -9.10 3.56
C ALA A 239 10.34 -8.30 4.67
N SER A 240 10.32 -6.97 4.52
CA SER A 240 9.35 -6.14 5.21
C SER A 240 8.03 -6.21 4.44
N TRP A 241 6.94 -6.56 5.09
CA TRP A 241 5.66 -6.68 4.41
C TRP A 241 4.52 -6.01 5.17
N ALA A 242 3.56 -5.53 4.42
CA ALA A 242 2.29 -5.01 4.90
C ALA A 242 1.13 -5.70 4.19
N SER A 243 -0.07 -5.59 4.73
CA SER A 243 -1.28 -6.04 4.05
C SER A 243 -2.47 -5.14 4.34
N PHE A 244 -3.42 -5.15 3.41
CA PHE A 244 -4.74 -4.60 3.60
C PHE A 244 -5.83 -5.54 3.06
N GLY A 245 -7.06 -5.29 3.47
CA GLY A 245 -8.26 -5.90 2.89
C GLY A 245 -9.23 -4.82 2.45
N ILE A 246 -9.83 -4.99 1.28
CA ILE A 246 -10.77 -4.02 0.72
C ILE A 246 -12.04 -3.92 1.58
N SER A 247 -12.58 -2.69 1.70
CA SER A 247 -13.87 -2.37 2.30
C SER A 247 -13.97 -2.84 3.76
N ARG A 248 -15.06 -3.52 4.14
CA ARG A 248 -15.32 -4.00 5.51
C ARG A 248 -14.23 -4.89 6.11
N MET A 249 -13.38 -5.46 5.28
CA MET A 249 -12.29 -6.33 5.74
C MET A 249 -11.00 -5.57 6.05
N GLN A 250 -10.95 -4.25 5.89
CA GLN A 250 -9.75 -3.47 6.16
C GLN A 250 -9.25 -3.66 7.61
N MET A 251 -10.11 -3.46 8.60
CA MET A 251 -9.71 -3.60 10.01
C MET A 251 -9.45 -5.05 10.44
N PRO A 252 -10.25 -6.06 10.05
CA PRO A 252 -9.92 -7.47 10.29
C PRO A 252 -8.57 -7.87 9.69
N MET A 253 -8.25 -7.45 8.47
CA MET A 253 -6.98 -7.78 7.83
C MET A 253 -5.81 -7.01 8.45
N ALA A 254 -6.00 -5.77 8.91
CA ALA A 254 -5.01 -5.03 9.69
C ALA A 254 -4.60 -5.78 10.96
N ALA A 255 -5.58 -6.27 11.74
CA ALA A 255 -5.30 -7.07 12.93
C ALA A 255 -4.59 -8.39 12.59
N ALA A 256 -5.02 -9.08 11.53
CA ALA A 256 -4.41 -10.32 11.07
C ALA A 256 -2.96 -10.11 10.61
N ALA A 257 -2.67 -9.04 9.87
CA ALA A 257 -1.32 -8.70 9.43
C ALA A 257 -0.38 -8.52 10.62
N VAL A 258 -0.78 -7.74 11.63
CA VAL A 258 0.00 -7.55 12.87
C VAL A 258 0.25 -8.85 13.60
N ALA A 259 -0.78 -9.70 13.76
CA ALA A 259 -0.65 -11.00 14.42
C ALA A 259 0.32 -11.95 13.69
N MET A 260 0.48 -11.80 12.38
CA MET A 260 1.39 -12.60 11.54
C MET A 260 2.77 -11.96 11.30
N GLY A 261 3.07 -10.82 11.95
CA GLY A 261 4.37 -10.17 11.85
C GLY A 261 4.45 -9.06 10.80
N GLY A 262 3.34 -8.69 10.16
CA GLY A 262 3.26 -7.67 9.12
C GLY A 262 3.04 -6.25 9.64
N ASN A 263 3.22 -5.29 8.74
CA ASN A 263 2.80 -3.91 8.88
C ASN A 263 1.36 -3.74 8.33
N VAL A 264 0.82 -2.54 8.40
CA VAL A 264 -0.59 -2.28 8.11
C VAL A 264 -0.77 -1.14 7.12
N ARG A 265 -1.70 -1.30 6.17
CA ARG A 265 -2.23 -0.22 5.35
C ARG A 265 -3.73 -0.07 5.59
N VAL A 266 -4.18 1.19 5.76
CA VAL A 266 -5.60 1.58 5.82
C VAL A 266 -5.81 2.87 5.03
N GLY A 267 -7.04 3.28 4.81
CA GLY A 267 -7.34 4.57 4.18
C GLY A 267 -8.54 4.50 3.23
N LEU A 268 -8.92 5.68 2.72
CA LEU A 268 -10.10 5.86 1.88
C LEU A 268 -9.93 5.29 0.46
N GLU A 269 -8.71 4.99 0.04
CA GLU A 269 -8.46 4.25 -1.19
C GLU A 269 -9.08 2.86 -1.14
N ASP A 270 -8.91 2.16 -0.02
CA ASP A 270 -9.27 0.75 0.14
C ASP A 270 -10.63 0.56 0.83
N ASN A 271 -11.09 1.54 1.63
CA ASN A 271 -12.34 1.47 2.38
C ASN A 271 -12.91 2.85 2.67
N ILE A 272 -14.15 3.09 2.28
CA ILE A 272 -14.83 4.38 2.48
C ILE A 272 -15.74 4.42 3.71
N TYR A 273 -15.82 3.34 4.48
CA TYR A 273 -16.70 3.23 5.64
C TYR A 273 -15.95 3.06 6.96
N LEU A 274 -16.35 3.80 7.98
CA LEU A 274 -15.91 3.58 9.34
C LEU A 274 -16.67 2.41 9.96
N ASP A 275 -18.00 2.45 9.84
CA ASP A 275 -18.94 1.41 10.29
C ASP A 275 -20.03 1.19 9.24
N ARG A 276 -20.90 0.22 9.46
CA ARG A 276 -22.01 -0.05 8.56
C ARG A 276 -22.87 1.20 8.36
N GLY A 277 -22.85 1.77 7.16
CA GLY A 277 -23.58 2.98 6.79
C GLY A 277 -22.98 4.29 7.32
N VAL A 278 -21.81 4.26 7.96
CA VAL A 278 -21.10 5.44 8.46
C VAL A 278 -19.86 5.68 7.58
N LEU A 279 -19.84 6.78 6.86
CA LEU A 279 -18.69 7.15 6.02
C LEU A 279 -17.48 7.54 6.90
N ALA A 280 -16.29 7.19 6.44
CA ALA A 280 -15.04 7.43 7.14
C ALA A 280 -14.29 8.66 6.60
N THR A 281 -13.40 9.20 7.43
CA THR A 281 -12.24 10.00 7.00
C THR A 281 -10.96 9.18 7.14
N ASN A 282 -9.87 9.58 6.47
CA ASN A 282 -8.56 8.95 6.61
C ASN A 282 -8.09 8.93 8.08
N ALA A 283 -8.19 10.07 8.78
CA ALA A 283 -7.80 10.17 10.18
C ALA A 283 -8.58 9.19 11.10
N GLN A 284 -9.86 8.98 10.84
CA GLN A 284 -10.68 8.01 11.60
C GLN A 284 -10.25 6.57 11.35
N LEU A 285 -9.94 6.19 10.10
CA LEU A 285 -9.45 4.86 9.77
C LEU A 285 -8.06 4.60 10.40
N VAL A 286 -7.16 5.58 10.33
CA VAL A 286 -5.84 5.52 10.99
C VAL A 286 -6.00 5.38 12.51
N THR A 287 -6.84 6.21 13.14
CA THR A 287 -7.09 6.14 14.59
C THR A 287 -7.61 4.76 15.00
N ARG A 288 -8.57 4.20 14.27
CA ARG A 288 -9.11 2.86 14.55
C ARG A 288 -8.05 1.76 14.40
N ALA A 289 -7.25 1.81 13.34
CA ALA A 289 -6.17 0.84 13.14
C ALA A 289 -5.13 0.93 14.27
N ARG A 290 -4.73 2.16 14.66
CA ARG A 290 -3.83 2.40 15.78
C ARG A 290 -4.38 1.80 17.08
N GLU A 291 -5.63 2.09 17.42
CA GLU A 291 -6.26 1.55 18.64
C GLU A 291 -6.28 0.00 18.65
N ILE A 292 -6.54 -0.64 17.51
CA ILE A 292 -6.49 -2.10 17.39
C ILE A 292 -5.07 -2.59 17.68
N ILE A 293 -4.07 -2.01 17.05
CA ILE A 293 -2.66 -2.39 17.20
C ILE A 293 -2.19 -2.21 18.65
N GLU A 294 -2.52 -1.06 19.27
CA GLU A 294 -2.16 -0.77 20.67
C GLU A 294 -2.83 -1.73 21.65
N ARG A 295 -4.10 -2.10 21.41
CA ARG A 295 -4.82 -3.11 22.24
C ARG A 295 -4.27 -4.52 22.07
N MET A 296 -3.62 -4.82 20.94
CA MET A 296 -2.88 -6.06 20.74
C MET A 296 -1.51 -6.05 21.43
N GLY A 297 -1.07 -4.90 21.97
CA GLY A 297 0.23 -4.73 22.64
C GLY A 297 1.35 -4.22 21.71
N GLY A 298 1.03 -3.88 20.45
CA GLY A 298 1.95 -3.22 19.52
C GLY A 298 1.98 -1.71 19.68
N ARG A 299 2.92 -1.06 19.02
CA ARG A 299 2.98 0.40 18.86
C ARG A 299 3.16 0.77 17.39
N ILE A 300 2.70 1.95 17.00
CA ILE A 300 3.00 2.50 15.69
C ILE A 300 4.38 3.18 15.74
N LEU A 301 5.18 2.94 14.71
CA LEU A 301 6.44 3.62 14.52
C LEU A 301 6.22 5.08 14.08
N THR A 302 7.02 5.98 14.59
CA THR A 302 7.12 7.35 14.04
C THR A 302 7.65 7.29 12.61
N PRO A 303 7.45 8.34 11.79
CA PRO A 303 8.03 8.37 10.44
C PRO A 303 9.55 8.17 10.42
N ALA A 304 10.27 8.71 11.40
CA ALA A 304 11.72 8.53 11.53
C ALA A 304 12.09 7.05 11.79
N GLU A 305 11.42 6.40 12.75
CA GLU A 305 11.61 4.97 13.03
C GLU A 305 11.20 4.08 11.85
N ALA A 306 10.15 4.47 11.10
CA ALA A 306 9.73 3.76 9.90
C ALA A 306 10.80 3.83 8.79
N ARG A 307 11.44 5.00 8.60
CA ARG A 307 12.56 5.15 7.68
C ARG A 307 13.72 4.22 8.04
N ASP A 308 14.08 4.19 9.31
CA ASP A 308 15.17 3.33 9.80
C ASP A 308 14.81 1.83 9.60
N LYS A 309 13.59 1.42 9.96
CA LYS A 309 13.11 0.03 9.82
C LYS A 309 13.07 -0.43 8.37
N LEU A 310 12.63 0.43 7.45
CA LEU A 310 12.46 0.11 6.04
C LEU A 310 13.72 0.38 5.20
N GLY A 311 14.77 0.94 5.80
CA GLY A 311 16.01 1.29 5.10
C GLY A 311 15.82 2.38 4.06
N LEU A 312 14.94 3.36 4.33
CA LEU A 312 14.64 4.44 3.40
C LEU A 312 15.75 5.48 3.40
N ARG A 313 16.01 6.08 2.23
CA ARG A 313 16.86 7.27 2.15
C ARG A 313 16.11 8.45 2.75
N LYS A 314 16.81 9.28 3.51
CA LYS A 314 16.26 10.57 3.94
C LYS A 314 16.15 11.48 2.72
N PRO A 315 15.02 12.21 2.57
CA PRO A 315 14.84 13.16 1.48
C PRO A 315 15.86 14.31 1.53
#